data_f86bde378366731537f2c8da22a1af75
#
_entry.id   f86bde378366731537f2c8da22a1af75
#
_cell.length_a   1.000
_cell.length_b   1.000
_cell.length_c   1.000
_cell.angle_alpha   90.00
_cell.angle_beta   90.00
_cell.angle_gamma   90.00
#
_symmetry.space_group_name_H-M   'P 1'
#
loop_
_entity.id
_entity.type
_entity.pdbx_description
1 polymer ?
#
loop_
_entity_poly.entity_id
_entity_poly.type
_entity_poly.pdbx_seq_one_letter_code
_entity_poly.pdbx_strand_id
1 'polypeptide(L)'
;KENVIKNKNYKIIEGILTYNPQYCPCCGIVNKSTNDIIKWGFRKNCIVKIPRQGNCLTRLILHKQRFFCKHCNNTFIAETNLVDKNKNISNNTNLQIKLELMQKQSEKDIAKRLDVSVSVVDRILNEISSHTVLRHPTLPNSMNWDEFKATKDTKGKMAFIITNNDNGNLFDINDSRKSRDLEKYFRRYSKQERDKVKHISIDF
;
A
#
# COMPACT_ATOMS: atom_id res chain seq x y z
N LYS A 1 11.65 24.50 -8.98
CA LYS A 1 12.18 25.37 -7.89
C LYS A 1 12.55 24.48 -6.71
N GLU A 2 13.64 24.79 -6.03
CA GLU A 2 14.05 24.12 -4.80
C GLU A 2 13.62 24.97 -3.61
N ASN A 3 12.98 24.35 -2.63
CA ASN A 3 12.53 25.01 -1.42
C ASN A 3 12.87 24.18 -0.18
N VAL A 4 13.23 24.83 0.90
CA VAL A 4 13.45 24.20 2.20
C VAL A 4 12.16 24.27 3.02
N ILE A 5 11.59 23.10 3.39
CA ILE A 5 10.40 23.01 4.22
C ILE A 5 10.74 22.13 5.43
N LYS A 6 10.55 22.62 6.65
CA LYS A 6 10.86 21.87 7.90
C LYS A 6 12.25 21.24 7.88
N ASN A 7 13.28 21.99 7.51
CA ASN A 7 14.69 21.57 7.39
C ASN A 7 14.94 20.41 6.39
N LYS A 8 14.06 20.23 5.42
CA LYS A 8 14.23 19.27 4.31
C LYS A 8 14.19 20.01 2.98
N ASN A 9 15.07 19.61 2.07
CA ASN A 9 15.12 20.17 0.71
C ASN A 9 14.08 19.45 -0.16
N TYR A 10 13.21 20.24 -0.79
CA TYR A 10 12.21 19.74 -1.73
C TYR A 10 12.40 20.31 -3.11
N LYS A 11 12.29 19.45 -4.11
CA LYS A 11 12.05 19.86 -5.48
C LYS A 11 10.55 20.11 -5.64
N ILE A 12 10.18 21.34 -5.96
CA ILE A 12 8.79 21.72 -6.19
C ILE A 12 8.54 21.77 -7.69
N ILE A 13 7.55 20.99 -8.13
CA ILE A 13 7.02 21.01 -9.49
C ILE A 13 5.65 21.65 -9.40
N GLU A 14 5.37 22.62 -10.24
CA GLU A 14 4.08 23.29 -10.32
C GLU A 14 3.41 22.93 -11.64
N GLY A 15 2.12 22.64 -11.60
CA GLY A 15 1.38 22.24 -12.79
C GLY A 15 -0.10 22.63 -12.73
N ILE A 16 -0.69 22.78 -13.91
CA ILE A 16 -2.12 23.06 -14.09
C ILE A 16 -2.80 21.81 -14.66
N LEU A 17 -3.83 21.34 -14.00
CA LEU A 17 -4.69 20.25 -14.50
C LEU A 17 -5.96 20.85 -15.09
N THR A 18 -6.06 20.80 -16.39
CA THR A 18 -7.24 21.26 -17.14
C THR A 18 -7.51 20.35 -18.32
N TYR A 19 -8.78 20.17 -18.65
CA TYR A 19 -9.25 19.44 -19.82
C TYR A 19 -10.68 19.89 -20.16
N ASN A 20 -11.25 19.39 -21.22
CA ASN A 20 -12.67 19.55 -21.53
C ASN A 20 -13.42 18.30 -21.05
N PRO A 21 -14.29 18.40 -20.03
CA PRO A 21 -15.03 17.25 -19.53
C PRO A 21 -16.03 16.76 -20.58
N GLN A 22 -16.11 15.46 -20.79
CA GLN A 22 -17.04 14.86 -21.74
C GLN A 22 -18.46 14.80 -21.20
N TYR A 23 -18.62 14.67 -19.88
CA TYR A 23 -19.90 14.59 -19.20
C TYR A 23 -19.82 15.17 -17.78
N CYS A 24 -20.97 15.50 -17.22
CA CYS A 24 -21.08 15.90 -15.82
C CYS A 24 -21.14 14.66 -14.91
N PRO A 25 -20.25 14.52 -13.90
CA PRO A 25 -20.28 13.38 -12.99
C PRO A 25 -21.49 13.37 -12.03
N CYS A 26 -22.23 14.52 -11.93
CA CYS A 26 -23.38 14.63 -11.03
C CYS A 26 -24.70 14.24 -11.70
N CYS A 27 -24.93 14.68 -12.94
CA CYS A 27 -26.20 14.45 -13.65
C CYS A 27 -26.07 13.66 -14.94
N GLY A 28 -24.85 13.29 -15.35
CA GLY A 28 -24.61 12.49 -16.56
C GLY A 28 -24.75 13.24 -17.89
N ILE A 29 -25.13 14.54 -17.91
CA ILE A 29 -25.27 15.31 -19.16
C ILE A 29 -23.98 15.27 -19.95
N VAL A 30 -24.06 14.95 -21.24
CA VAL A 30 -22.91 14.95 -22.17
C VAL A 30 -22.65 16.36 -22.64
N ASN A 31 -21.43 16.81 -22.55
CA ASN A 31 -20.98 18.15 -22.95
C ASN A 31 -20.78 18.22 -24.46
N LYS A 32 -21.88 18.28 -25.24
CA LYS A 32 -21.82 18.22 -26.72
C LYS A 32 -21.30 19.50 -27.37
N SER A 33 -21.49 20.65 -26.75
CA SER A 33 -21.21 21.96 -27.34
C SER A 33 -20.18 22.79 -26.56
N THR A 34 -19.52 22.23 -25.55
CA THR A 34 -18.65 22.94 -24.61
C THR A 34 -19.32 24.03 -23.78
N ASN A 35 -20.63 24.24 -23.99
CA ASN A 35 -21.44 25.26 -23.33
C ASN A 35 -22.25 24.75 -22.14
N ASP A 36 -22.48 23.43 -22.04
CA ASP A 36 -23.24 22.84 -20.95
C ASP A 36 -22.41 22.75 -19.67
N ILE A 37 -21.07 22.55 -19.84
CA ILE A 37 -20.11 22.50 -18.75
C ILE A 37 -19.01 23.53 -19.04
N ILE A 38 -18.91 24.53 -18.18
CA ILE A 38 -17.96 25.63 -18.35
C ILE A 38 -16.84 25.57 -17.31
N LYS A 39 -15.68 26.14 -17.63
CA LYS A 39 -14.56 26.33 -16.71
C LYS A 39 -14.91 27.39 -15.68
N TRP A 40 -14.77 27.06 -14.38
CA TRP A 40 -15.19 27.88 -13.25
C TRP A 40 -14.07 28.14 -12.26
N GLY A 41 -12.95 28.71 -12.74
CA GLY A 41 -11.75 28.98 -11.93
C GLY A 41 -10.98 27.74 -11.53
N PHE A 42 -10.11 27.85 -10.51
CA PHE A 42 -9.20 26.79 -10.08
C PHE A 42 -9.27 26.54 -8.58
N ARG A 43 -9.14 25.28 -8.19
CA ARG A 43 -8.67 24.92 -6.84
C ARG A 43 -7.14 24.96 -6.85
N LYS A 44 -6.57 26.01 -6.24
CA LYS A 44 -5.12 26.25 -6.21
C LYS A 44 -4.43 25.46 -5.11
N ASN A 45 -3.10 25.29 -5.25
CA ASN A 45 -2.20 24.77 -4.22
C ASN A 45 -2.55 23.37 -3.68
N CYS A 46 -3.05 22.48 -4.54
CA CYS A 46 -3.22 21.08 -4.17
C CYS A 46 -1.84 20.40 -4.14
N ILE A 47 -1.29 20.23 -2.94
CA ILE A 47 0.04 19.61 -2.76
C ILE A 47 -0.12 18.09 -2.86
N VAL A 48 0.62 17.48 -3.77
CA VAL A 48 0.70 16.02 -3.95
C VAL A 48 2.13 15.57 -3.72
N LYS A 49 2.31 14.60 -2.85
CA LYS A 49 3.60 13.90 -2.66
C LYS A 49 3.79 12.93 -3.81
N ILE A 50 4.88 13.10 -4.54
CA ILE A 50 5.27 12.23 -5.65
C ILE A 50 6.60 11.55 -5.32
N PRO A 51 6.99 10.46 -6.01
CA PRO A 51 8.26 9.81 -5.81
C PRO A 51 9.44 10.78 -5.90
N ARG A 52 10.50 10.46 -5.18
CA ARG A 52 11.75 11.23 -5.24
C ARG A 52 12.26 11.30 -6.68
N GLN A 53 12.77 12.47 -7.06
CA GLN A 53 13.50 12.62 -8.31
C GLN A 53 15.00 12.74 -8.00
N GLY A 54 15.73 11.68 -8.31
CA GLY A 54 17.09 11.51 -7.82
C GLY A 54 17.11 11.44 -6.28
N ASN A 55 17.97 12.20 -5.64
CA ASN A 55 18.09 12.25 -4.19
C ASN A 55 17.17 13.29 -3.51
N CYS A 56 16.36 14.02 -4.28
CA CYS A 56 15.51 15.10 -3.74
C CYS A 56 14.10 14.60 -3.45
N LEU A 57 13.58 14.94 -2.26
CA LEU A 57 12.16 14.83 -1.98
C LEU A 57 11.39 15.72 -2.95
N THR A 58 10.31 15.22 -3.53
CA THR A 58 9.61 15.94 -4.59
C THR A 58 8.14 16.13 -4.24
N ARG A 59 7.62 17.32 -4.48
CA ARG A 59 6.21 17.67 -4.33
C ARG A 59 5.68 18.32 -5.60
N LEU A 60 4.48 17.91 -5.98
CA LEU A 60 3.74 18.56 -7.06
C LEU A 60 2.71 19.51 -6.44
N ILE A 61 2.76 20.78 -6.82
CA ILE A 61 1.71 21.76 -6.54
C ILE A 61 0.80 21.77 -7.77
N LEU A 62 -0.40 21.25 -7.62
CA LEU A 62 -1.35 21.08 -8.71
C LEU A 62 -2.49 22.09 -8.59
N HIS A 63 -2.67 22.91 -9.62
CA HIS A 63 -3.82 23.79 -9.75
C HIS A 63 -4.89 23.09 -10.58
N LYS A 64 -5.94 22.62 -9.91
CA LYS A 64 -6.99 21.82 -10.55
C LYS A 64 -8.11 22.71 -11.06
N GLN A 65 -8.45 22.60 -12.35
CA GLN A 65 -9.59 23.29 -12.94
C GLN A 65 -10.88 22.88 -12.22
N ARG A 66 -11.71 23.86 -11.87
CA ARG A 66 -13.10 23.63 -11.47
C ARG A 66 -13.99 23.80 -12.68
N PHE A 67 -15.05 23.03 -12.73
CA PHE A 67 -16.07 23.07 -13.75
C PHE A 67 -17.43 23.35 -13.12
N PHE A 68 -18.30 24.02 -13.85
CA PHE A 68 -19.69 24.27 -13.47
C PHE A 68 -20.61 23.68 -14.55
N CYS A 69 -21.54 22.84 -14.13
CA CYS A 69 -22.60 22.29 -15.01
C CYS A 69 -23.82 23.17 -14.97
N LYS A 70 -24.20 23.75 -16.09
CA LYS A 70 -25.41 24.61 -16.22
C LYS A 70 -26.70 23.83 -16.08
N HIS A 71 -26.68 22.51 -16.33
CA HIS A 71 -27.87 21.67 -16.28
C HIS A 71 -28.30 21.36 -14.85
N CYS A 72 -27.38 20.96 -13.99
CA CYS A 72 -27.68 20.60 -12.59
C CYS A 72 -27.19 21.62 -11.56
N ASN A 73 -26.59 22.72 -12.01
CA ASN A 73 -26.03 23.80 -11.18
C ASN A 73 -24.96 23.33 -10.17
N ASN A 74 -24.34 22.17 -10.40
CA ASN A 74 -23.29 21.65 -9.56
C ASN A 74 -21.89 21.95 -10.10
N THR A 75 -20.92 22.06 -9.19
CA THR A 75 -19.50 22.19 -9.53
C THR A 75 -18.74 20.90 -9.24
N PHE A 76 -17.75 20.60 -10.07
CA PHE A 76 -16.82 19.51 -9.84
C PHE A 76 -15.38 19.94 -10.22
N ILE A 77 -14.40 19.14 -9.86
CA ILE A 77 -12.98 19.47 -9.99
C ILE A 77 -12.33 18.47 -10.94
N ALA A 78 -11.38 18.93 -11.75
CA ALA A 78 -10.59 18.09 -12.61
C ALA A 78 -9.91 16.96 -11.82
N GLU A 79 -10.08 15.75 -12.28
CA GLU A 79 -9.52 14.51 -11.71
C GLU A 79 -8.39 13.99 -12.59
N THR A 80 -7.47 13.22 -12.01
CA THR A 80 -6.31 12.65 -12.67
C THR A 80 -5.98 11.30 -12.06
N ASN A 81 -5.43 10.39 -12.85
CA ASN A 81 -4.95 9.09 -12.37
C ASN A 81 -3.64 9.20 -11.55
N LEU A 82 -3.06 10.38 -11.46
CA LEU A 82 -1.84 10.59 -10.66
C LEU A 82 -2.10 10.43 -9.16
N VAL A 83 -3.26 10.88 -8.69
CA VAL A 83 -3.66 10.88 -7.29
C VAL A 83 -5.15 10.69 -7.17
N ASP A 84 -5.58 9.83 -6.28
CA ASP A 84 -6.99 9.56 -6.03
C ASP A 84 -7.71 10.81 -5.48
N LYS A 85 -9.02 10.81 -5.64
CA LYS A 85 -9.88 11.87 -5.11
C LYS A 85 -9.67 12.03 -3.60
N ASN A 86 -9.51 13.27 -3.17
CA ASN A 86 -9.29 13.65 -1.76
C ASN A 86 -8.00 13.10 -1.12
N LYS A 87 -7.07 12.53 -1.91
CA LYS A 87 -5.75 12.13 -1.43
C LYS A 87 -4.67 13.12 -1.84
N ASN A 88 -3.56 13.08 -1.12
CA ASN A 88 -2.39 13.95 -1.32
C ASN A 88 -1.07 13.16 -1.53
N ILE A 89 -1.18 11.86 -1.71
CA ILE A 89 -0.07 10.96 -2.03
C ILE A 89 -0.37 10.36 -3.39
N SER A 90 0.58 10.45 -4.31
CA SER A 90 0.39 9.92 -5.67
C SER A 90 0.34 8.39 -5.68
N ASN A 91 -0.35 7.84 -6.67
CA ASN A 91 -0.44 6.39 -6.86
C ASN A 91 0.94 5.75 -7.09
N ASN A 92 1.86 6.48 -7.73
CA ASN A 92 3.25 6.02 -7.88
C ASN A 92 4.00 5.98 -6.53
N THR A 93 3.75 6.91 -5.62
CA THR A 93 4.31 6.86 -4.26
C THR A 93 3.74 5.68 -3.48
N ASN A 94 2.43 5.40 -3.60
CA ASN A 94 1.82 4.21 -3.00
C ASN A 94 2.43 2.92 -3.57
N LEU A 95 2.66 2.86 -4.89
CA LEU A 95 3.34 1.72 -5.51
C LEU A 95 4.77 1.57 -4.98
N GLN A 96 5.52 2.66 -4.84
CA GLN A 96 6.86 2.63 -4.28
C GLN A 96 6.86 2.12 -2.83
N ILE A 97 5.90 2.51 -1.99
CA ILE A 97 5.76 1.97 -0.64
C ILE A 97 5.54 0.45 -0.69
N LYS A 98 4.68 -0.04 -1.59
CA LYS A 98 4.44 -1.48 -1.77
C LYS A 98 5.71 -2.24 -2.15
N LEU A 99 6.51 -1.70 -3.06
CA LEU A 99 7.79 -2.30 -3.46
C LEU A 99 8.83 -2.30 -2.33
N GLU A 100 8.87 -1.23 -1.52
CA GLU A 100 9.81 -1.14 -0.41
C GLU A 100 9.42 -2.05 0.77
N LEU A 101 8.12 -2.31 0.98
CA LEU A 101 7.64 -3.30 1.95
C LEU A 101 8.08 -4.73 1.63
N MET A 102 8.44 -5.02 0.38
CA MET A 102 9.02 -6.31 -0.01
C MET A 102 10.50 -6.46 0.38
N GLN A 103 11.14 -5.39 0.83
CA GLN A 103 12.54 -5.37 1.24
C GLN A 103 12.68 -5.54 2.76
N LYS A 104 13.86 -5.98 3.23
CA LYS A 104 14.18 -6.12 4.66
C LYS A 104 14.43 -4.75 5.30
N GLN A 105 13.39 -3.99 5.58
CA GLN A 105 13.50 -2.66 6.20
C GLN A 105 12.28 -2.35 7.07
N SER A 106 12.45 -1.41 8.01
CA SER A 106 11.36 -1.04 8.91
C SER A 106 10.39 -0.06 8.24
N GLU A 107 9.11 -0.10 8.66
CA GLU A 107 8.10 0.86 8.22
C GLU A 107 8.51 2.32 8.51
N LYS A 108 9.24 2.55 9.61
CA LYS A 108 9.77 3.89 9.97
C LYS A 108 10.80 4.38 8.94
N ASP A 109 11.66 3.49 8.43
CA ASP A 109 12.66 3.85 7.44
C ASP A 109 12.02 4.14 6.09
N ILE A 110 11.03 3.32 5.69
CA ILE A 110 10.21 3.56 4.49
C ILE A 110 9.52 4.92 4.61
N ALA A 111 8.84 5.17 5.72
CA ALA A 111 8.12 6.43 5.96
C ALA A 111 9.06 7.65 5.90
N LYS A 112 10.23 7.56 6.52
CA LYS A 112 11.25 8.62 6.52
C LYS A 112 11.80 8.87 5.11
N ARG A 113 12.09 7.81 4.36
CA ARG A 113 12.66 7.91 3.01
C ARG A 113 11.67 8.49 2.01
N LEU A 114 10.40 8.12 2.09
CA LEU A 114 9.35 8.57 1.16
C LEU A 114 8.59 9.82 1.63
N ASP A 115 8.99 10.40 2.76
CA ASP A 115 8.36 11.60 3.35
C ASP A 115 6.84 11.41 3.61
N VAL A 116 6.46 10.24 4.05
CA VAL A 116 5.10 9.90 4.46
C VAL A 116 5.04 9.61 5.96
N SER A 117 3.85 9.50 6.54
CA SER A 117 3.72 9.03 7.92
C SER A 117 3.79 7.50 8.00
N VAL A 118 4.22 6.97 9.14
CA VAL A 118 4.21 5.51 9.40
C VAL A 118 2.80 4.95 9.23
N SER A 119 1.77 5.66 9.67
CA SER A 119 0.37 5.26 9.49
C SER A 119 -0.06 5.09 8.03
N VAL A 120 0.60 5.77 7.09
CA VAL A 120 0.35 5.56 5.64
C VAL A 120 0.96 4.24 5.20
N VAL A 121 2.18 3.93 5.65
CA VAL A 121 2.86 2.67 5.35
C VAL A 121 2.07 1.50 5.92
N ASP A 122 1.69 1.58 7.20
CA ASP A 122 0.87 0.59 7.90
C ASP A 122 -0.47 0.35 7.19
N ARG A 123 -1.19 1.40 6.79
CA ARG A 123 -2.43 1.27 6.03
C ARG A 123 -2.24 0.53 4.71
N ILE A 124 -1.13 0.78 3.98
CA ILE A 124 -0.82 0.10 2.72
C ILE A 124 -0.45 -1.36 2.99
N LEU A 125 0.29 -1.64 4.07
CA LEU A 125 0.61 -3.00 4.49
C LEU A 125 -0.67 -3.79 4.80
N ASN A 126 -1.59 -3.20 5.55
CA ASN A 126 -2.89 -3.81 5.87
C ASN A 126 -3.75 -4.03 4.61
N GLU A 127 -3.71 -3.12 3.65
CA GLU A 127 -4.37 -3.29 2.34
C GLU A 127 -3.79 -4.51 1.60
N ILE A 128 -2.46 -4.65 1.53
CA ILE A 128 -1.80 -5.80 0.89
C ILE A 128 -2.19 -7.09 1.62
N SER A 129 -2.09 -7.11 2.95
CA SER A 129 -2.36 -8.31 3.74
C SER A 129 -3.81 -8.79 3.61
N SER A 130 -4.77 -7.86 3.50
CA SER A 130 -6.19 -8.20 3.33
C SER A 130 -6.50 -8.87 1.98
N HIS A 131 -5.69 -8.59 0.96
CA HIS A 131 -5.81 -9.19 -0.37
C HIS A 131 -4.90 -10.41 -0.59
N THR A 132 -3.93 -10.62 0.32
CA THR A 132 -2.97 -11.72 0.20
C THR A 132 -3.45 -12.89 1.04
N VAL A 133 -3.98 -13.91 0.39
CA VAL A 133 -4.27 -15.20 1.03
C VAL A 133 -3.10 -16.13 0.75
N LEU A 134 -2.21 -16.31 1.73
CA LEU A 134 -1.18 -17.33 1.67
C LEU A 134 -1.86 -18.70 1.81
N ARG A 135 -2.02 -19.39 0.70
CA ARG A 135 -2.48 -20.79 0.66
C ARG A 135 -1.29 -21.66 0.30
N HIS A 136 -0.82 -22.41 1.27
CA HIS A 136 0.13 -23.49 1.03
C HIS A 136 -0.66 -24.79 0.93
N PRO A 137 -0.96 -25.31 -0.27
CA PRO A 137 -1.77 -26.51 -0.44
C PRO A 137 -1.02 -27.77 -0.03
N THR A 138 0.31 -27.72 -0.01
CA THR A 138 1.20 -28.85 0.30
C THR A 138 2.20 -28.46 1.37
N LEU A 139 2.60 -29.42 2.21
CA LEU A 139 3.66 -29.25 3.19
C LEU A 139 5.03 -29.53 2.57
N PRO A 140 6.11 -28.83 2.98
CA PRO A 140 7.48 -29.21 2.63
C PRO A 140 7.82 -30.60 3.17
N ASN A 141 8.63 -31.37 2.45
CA ASN A 141 9.10 -32.67 2.91
C ASN A 141 10.07 -32.58 4.11
N SER A 142 10.81 -31.49 4.20
CA SER A 142 11.71 -31.18 5.29
C SER A 142 11.46 -29.76 5.80
N MET A 143 11.24 -29.63 7.10
CA MET A 143 10.90 -28.36 7.73
C MET A 143 11.83 -28.07 8.91
N ASN A 144 12.08 -26.80 9.12
CA ASN A 144 12.71 -26.26 10.32
C ASN A 144 11.64 -25.53 11.13
N TRP A 145 11.56 -25.82 12.40
CA TRP A 145 10.61 -25.22 13.33
C TRP A 145 11.38 -24.45 14.38
N ASP A 146 11.01 -23.20 14.59
CA ASP A 146 11.63 -22.33 15.58
C ASP A 146 10.59 -21.42 16.24
N GLU A 147 10.94 -20.85 17.37
CA GLU A 147 10.10 -19.96 18.15
C GLU A 147 10.77 -18.57 18.25
N PHE A 148 10.01 -17.54 18.04
CA PHE A 148 10.51 -16.19 18.20
C PHE A 148 9.57 -15.32 19.02
N LYS A 149 10.12 -14.25 19.58
CA LYS A 149 9.32 -13.30 20.36
C LYS A 149 8.31 -12.59 19.47
N ALA A 150 7.05 -12.82 19.74
CA ALA A 150 5.95 -12.26 18.98
C ALA A 150 5.87 -10.73 19.14
N THR A 151 5.23 -10.08 18.18
CA THR A 151 4.87 -8.67 18.25
C THR A 151 3.72 -8.45 19.22
N LYS A 152 3.48 -7.19 19.60
CA LYS A 152 2.41 -6.86 20.58
C LYS A 152 0.99 -7.17 20.09
N ASP A 153 0.83 -7.37 18.80
CA ASP A 153 -0.48 -7.62 18.13
C ASP A 153 -0.90 -9.09 18.19
N THR A 154 0.01 -9.98 18.62
CA THR A 154 -0.30 -11.42 18.74
C THR A 154 -0.88 -11.76 20.10
N LYS A 155 -1.69 -12.82 20.15
CA LYS A 155 -2.32 -13.30 21.40
C LYS A 155 -1.35 -13.91 22.41
N GLY A 156 -0.11 -14.19 22.01
CA GLY A 156 0.93 -14.84 22.81
C GLY A 156 2.21 -14.03 22.89
N LYS A 157 3.11 -14.41 23.82
CA LYS A 157 4.44 -13.80 23.91
C LYS A 157 5.41 -14.33 22.87
N MET A 158 5.15 -15.52 22.33
CA MET A 158 5.97 -16.23 21.37
C MET A 158 5.12 -16.67 20.19
N ALA A 159 5.65 -16.50 18.99
CA ALA A 159 5.13 -17.01 17.75
C ALA A 159 5.98 -18.20 17.28
N PHE A 160 5.44 -18.97 16.36
CA PHE A 160 6.05 -20.18 15.82
C PHE A 160 6.30 -19.98 14.32
N ILE A 161 7.52 -20.23 13.86
CA ILE A 161 7.93 -20.09 12.48
C ILE A 161 8.22 -21.46 11.88
N ILE A 162 7.81 -21.63 10.64
CA ILE A 162 8.09 -22.83 9.83
C ILE A 162 8.86 -22.39 8.59
N THR A 163 10.01 -22.98 8.38
CA THR A 163 10.81 -22.78 7.17
C THR A 163 10.95 -24.08 6.39
N ASN A 164 11.04 -23.98 5.07
CA ASN A 164 11.36 -25.10 4.21
C ASN A 164 12.86 -25.33 4.23
N ASN A 165 13.30 -26.52 4.69
CA ASN A 165 14.72 -26.84 4.87
C ASN A 165 15.45 -27.01 3.52
N ASP A 166 14.72 -27.37 2.45
CA ASP A 166 15.32 -27.65 1.15
C ASP A 166 15.80 -26.37 0.44
N ASN A 167 15.13 -25.23 0.70
CA ASN A 167 15.42 -23.94 0.04
C ASN A 167 15.64 -22.77 1.00
N GLY A 168 15.51 -22.98 2.32
CA GLY A 168 15.66 -21.95 3.35
C GLY A 168 14.56 -20.87 3.37
N ASN A 169 13.51 -21.03 2.58
CA ASN A 169 12.44 -20.04 2.51
C ASN A 169 11.47 -20.17 3.69
N LEU A 170 10.93 -19.02 4.12
CA LEU A 170 9.83 -18.99 5.05
C LEU A 170 8.63 -19.72 4.43
N PHE A 171 8.10 -20.69 5.15
CA PHE A 171 6.88 -21.38 4.75
C PHE A 171 5.65 -20.74 5.38
N ASP A 172 5.62 -20.60 6.72
CA ASP A 172 4.50 -19.96 7.40
C ASP A 172 4.88 -19.49 8.80
N ILE A 173 4.07 -18.60 9.36
CA ILE A 173 4.20 -18.14 10.74
C ILE A 173 2.86 -18.35 11.44
N ASN A 174 2.87 -19.00 12.61
CA ASN A 174 1.69 -19.17 13.44
C ASN A 174 1.79 -18.30 14.70
N ASP A 175 0.70 -17.61 15.05
CA ASP A 175 0.64 -16.68 16.19
C ASP A 175 0.84 -17.34 17.55
N SER A 176 0.88 -18.67 17.62
CA SER A 176 0.97 -19.44 18.84
C SER A 176 1.89 -20.65 18.68
N ARG A 177 2.72 -20.89 19.70
CA ARG A 177 3.56 -22.09 19.82
C ARG A 177 2.90 -23.23 20.58
N LYS A 178 1.68 -23.04 21.11
CA LYS A 178 1.02 -24.05 21.93
C LYS A 178 0.66 -25.27 21.10
N SER A 179 0.94 -26.45 21.60
CA SER A 179 0.71 -27.74 20.91
C SER A 179 -0.71 -27.85 20.34
N ARG A 180 -1.73 -27.40 21.09
CA ARG A 180 -3.13 -27.41 20.64
C ARG A 180 -3.33 -26.55 19.36
N ASP A 181 -2.69 -25.40 19.27
CA ASP A 181 -2.83 -24.47 18.14
C ASP A 181 -2.04 -25.00 16.94
N LEU A 182 -0.86 -25.56 17.16
CA LEU A 182 -0.04 -26.22 16.12
C LEU A 182 -0.76 -27.47 15.58
N GLU A 183 -1.36 -28.27 16.45
CA GLU A 183 -2.14 -29.41 16.02
C GLU A 183 -3.32 -28.97 15.12
N LYS A 184 -4.04 -27.92 15.52
CA LYS A 184 -5.11 -27.33 14.71
C LYS A 184 -4.58 -26.79 13.37
N TYR A 185 -3.40 -26.18 13.37
CA TYR A 185 -2.74 -25.70 12.16
C TYR A 185 -2.47 -26.85 11.18
N PHE A 186 -1.78 -27.91 11.63
CA PHE A 186 -1.42 -29.04 10.77
C PHE A 186 -2.61 -29.92 10.38
N ARG A 187 -3.68 -29.97 11.17
CA ARG A 187 -4.93 -30.66 10.79
C ARG A 187 -5.66 -30.04 9.60
N ARG A 188 -5.29 -28.83 9.17
CA ARG A 188 -5.79 -28.23 7.91
C ARG A 188 -5.31 -28.99 6.68
N TYR A 189 -4.21 -29.72 6.80
CA TYR A 189 -3.66 -30.56 5.74
C TYR A 189 -4.20 -31.99 5.85
N SER A 190 -4.42 -32.62 4.70
CA SER A 190 -4.85 -34.02 4.68
C SER A 190 -3.81 -34.93 5.35
N LYS A 191 -4.25 -36.11 5.79
CA LYS A 191 -3.32 -37.10 6.35
C LYS A 191 -2.19 -37.42 5.36
N GLN A 192 -2.57 -37.62 4.08
CA GLN A 192 -1.60 -37.91 3.02
C GLN A 192 -0.53 -36.82 2.87
N GLU A 193 -0.89 -35.55 3.02
CA GLU A 193 0.10 -34.44 2.98
C GLU A 193 1.00 -34.45 4.20
N ARG A 194 0.45 -34.70 5.38
CA ARG A 194 1.27 -34.79 6.60
C ARG A 194 2.23 -35.97 6.57
N ASP A 195 1.82 -37.10 6.02
CA ASP A 195 2.63 -38.31 5.91
C ASP A 195 3.80 -38.17 4.91
N LYS A 196 3.79 -37.13 4.06
CA LYS A 196 4.91 -36.78 3.16
C LYS A 196 6.07 -36.10 3.89
N VAL A 197 5.85 -35.53 5.06
CA VAL A 197 6.90 -34.86 5.84
C VAL A 197 7.85 -35.90 6.39
N LYS A 198 9.13 -35.82 5.99
CA LYS A 198 10.16 -36.79 6.34
C LYS A 198 11.03 -36.34 7.50
N HIS A 199 11.32 -35.02 7.55
CA HIS A 199 12.24 -34.46 8.52
C HIS A 199 11.68 -33.16 9.13
N ILE A 200 11.83 -33.04 10.43
CA ILE A 200 11.54 -31.83 11.19
C ILE A 200 12.76 -31.57 12.06
N SER A 201 13.41 -30.43 11.86
CA SER A 201 14.46 -29.93 12.75
C SER A 201 13.84 -28.92 13.72
N ILE A 202 14.18 -29.02 14.99
CA ILE A 202 13.71 -28.10 16.04
C ILE A 202 14.96 -27.67 16.83
N ASP A 203 15.11 -26.37 17.04
CA ASP A 203 16.13 -25.84 17.94
C ASP A 203 15.57 -25.85 19.38
N PHE A 204 16.36 -26.37 20.33
CA PHE A 204 15.99 -26.52 21.75
C PHE A 204 16.69 -25.49 22.61
#